data_278e2a71451eaff9b4d9822ed37cc461
#
_entry.id   278e2a71451eaff9b4d9822ed37cc461
#
_cell.length_a   1.000
_cell.length_b   1.000
_cell.length_c   1.000
_cell.angle_alpha   90.00
_cell.angle_beta   90.00
_cell.angle_gamma   90.00
#
_symmetry.space_group_name_H-M   'P 1'
#
loop_
_entity.id
_entity.type
_entity.pdbx_description
1 polymer ?
#
loop_
_entity_poly.entity_id
_entity_poly.type
_entity_poly.pdbx_seq_one_letter_code
_entity_poly.pdbx_strand_id
1 'polypeptide(L)'
;MIRLSPVVHSDLDMRGFTRALIGTARQKGVAAYIGDGANRWPAVHTLDAARLFRLALESAPAGSRLHAVAEEGVPFREFAEAIGRHLGLPAASIAPQDAAGHFGFLGLFAAADNPASSALTRQRLGWAPVGPGLIADLDAGHYFG
;
A
#
# COMPACT_ATOMS: atom_id res chain seq x y z
N MET A 1 -7.53 -9.45 17.02
CA MET A 1 -6.34 -8.86 16.35
C MET A 1 -6.71 -8.46 14.95
N ILE A 2 -6.38 -7.23 14.52
CA ILE A 2 -6.52 -6.76 13.14
C ILE A 2 -5.12 -6.62 12.54
N ARG A 3 -4.91 -7.20 11.36
CA ARG A 3 -3.72 -6.98 10.53
C ARG A 3 -4.05 -5.93 9.48
N LEU A 4 -3.31 -4.84 9.49
CA LEU A 4 -3.39 -3.82 8.44
C LEU A 4 -2.57 -4.25 7.22
N SER A 5 -3.02 -3.82 6.05
CA SER A 5 -2.17 -3.81 4.85
C SER A 5 -0.93 -2.96 5.09
N PRO A 6 0.23 -3.29 4.50
CA PRO A 6 1.40 -2.41 4.54
C PRO A 6 1.11 -1.04 3.94
N VAL A 7 0.23 -0.98 2.96
CA VAL A 7 -0.22 0.29 2.37
C VAL A 7 -1.60 0.64 2.90
N VAL A 8 -1.64 1.57 3.84
CA VAL A 8 -2.85 2.26 4.27
C VAL A 8 -2.78 3.67 3.69
N HIS A 9 -3.71 4.02 2.82
CA HIS A 9 -3.62 5.23 2.00
C HIS A 9 -4.86 6.12 2.11
N SER A 10 -4.69 7.41 2.02
CA SER A 10 -5.67 8.47 1.85
C SER A 10 -5.01 9.84 1.95
N ASP A 11 -5.79 10.91 1.82
CA ASP A 11 -5.37 12.29 2.15
C ASP A 11 -4.94 12.46 3.62
N LEU A 12 -5.36 11.57 4.50
CA LEU A 12 -4.97 11.55 5.92
C LEU A 12 -3.62 10.86 6.17
N ASP A 13 -3.03 10.22 5.17
CA ASP A 13 -1.72 9.56 5.31
C ASP A 13 -0.61 10.59 5.48
N MET A 14 -0.05 10.68 6.68
CA MET A 14 1.02 11.63 7.00
C MET A 14 2.42 11.02 6.95
N ARG A 15 2.56 9.71 7.17
CA ARG A 15 3.86 9.05 7.38
C ARG A 15 3.90 7.60 6.91
N GLY A 16 2.94 7.17 6.09
CA GLY A 16 2.88 5.81 5.58
C GLY A 16 3.93 5.52 4.50
N PHE A 17 3.94 4.28 4.06
CA PHE A 17 4.88 3.82 3.02
C PHE A 17 4.71 4.56 1.70
N THR A 18 3.49 4.98 1.35
CA THR A 18 3.23 5.80 0.17
C THR A 18 4.03 7.10 0.22
N ARG A 19 3.95 7.83 1.34
CA ARG A 19 4.74 9.08 1.54
C ARG A 19 6.24 8.82 1.48
N ALA A 20 6.70 7.73 2.10
CA ALA A 20 8.12 7.38 2.11
C ALA A 20 8.64 7.06 0.70
N LEU A 21 7.89 6.32 -0.10
CA LEU A 21 8.26 6.00 -1.49
C LEU A 21 8.28 7.24 -2.38
N ILE A 22 7.31 8.13 -2.23
CA ILE A 22 7.28 9.43 -2.94
C ILE A 22 8.49 10.28 -2.55
N GLY A 23 8.82 10.36 -1.26
CA GLY A 23 10.01 11.05 -0.77
C GLY A 23 11.30 10.49 -1.35
N THR A 24 11.42 9.17 -1.40
CA THR A 24 12.56 8.48 -2.02
C THR A 24 12.67 8.80 -3.50
N ALA A 25 11.55 8.74 -4.24
CA ALA A 25 11.53 9.04 -5.66
C ALA A 25 11.97 10.50 -5.94
N ARG A 26 11.49 11.47 -5.15
CA ARG A 26 11.93 12.86 -5.25
C ARG A 26 13.44 13.03 -5.00
N GLN A 27 13.95 12.38 -3.95
CA GLN A 27 15.35 12.46 -3.57
C GLN A 27 16.28 11.80 -4.59
N LYS A 28 15.86 10.66 -5.14
CA LYS A 28 16.68 9.86 -6.07
C LYS A 28 16.47 10.24 -7.55
N GLY A 29 15.43 11.01 -7.88
CA GLY A 29 15.11 11.38 -9.25
C GLY A 29 14.51 10.23 -10.09
N VAL A 30 14.07 9.16 -9.45
CA VAL A 30 13.50 7.98 -10.11
C VAL A 30 12.53 7.26 -9.18
N ALA A 31 11.40 6.83 -9.70
CA ALA A 31 10.48 5.94 -9.02
C ALA A 31 10.88 4.49 -9.36
N ALA A 32 11.64 3.86 -8.47
CA ALA A 32 12.21 2.55 -8.73
C ALA A 32 11.30 1.40 -8.29
N TYR A 33 11.44 0.27 -8.98
CA TYR A 33 10.93 -1.03 -8.58
C TYR A 33 12.03 -2.09 -8.79
N ILE A 34 11.94 -3.22 -8.09
CA ILE A 34 12.98 -4.25 -8.13
C ILE A 34 12.63 -5.32 -9.15
N GLY A 35 13.56 -5.67 -10.02
CA GLY A 35 13.37 -6.67 -11.06
C GLY A 35 12.26 -6.27 -12.03
N ASP A 36 11.28 -7.16 -12.23
CA ASP A 36 10.10 -6.88 -13.07
C ASP A 36 9.00 -6.08 -12.35
N GLY A 37 9.12 -5.92 -11.02
CA GLY A 37 8.14 -5.23 -10.20
C GLY A 37 6.79 -5.94 -10.09
N ALA A 38 6.72 -7.23 -10.42
CA ALA A 38 5.49 -8.03 -10.35
C ALA A 38 5.12 -8.43 -8.92
N ASN A 39 6.00 -8.24 -7.95
CA ASN A 39 5.70 -8.44 -6.53
C ASN A 39 4.58 -7.50 -6.09
N ARG A 40 3.70 -7.99 -5.22
CA ARG A 40 2.44 -7.33 -4.88
C ARG A 40 2.41 -6.90 -3.43
N TRP A 41 1.84 -5.72 -3.21
CA TRP A 41 1.54 -5.22 -1.87
C TRP A 41 0.04 -5.02 -1.71
N PRO A 42 -0.57 -5.58 -0.65
CA PRO A 42 -1.98 -5.33 -0.36
C PRO A 42 -2.17 -3.90 0.13
N ALA A 43 -3.35 -3.35 -0.16
CA ALA A 43 -3.68 -1.97 0.19
C ALA A 43 -5.08 -1.85 0.77
N VAL A 44 -5.30 -0.79 1.56
CA VAL A 44 -6.59 -0.43 2.10
C VAL A 44 -6.69 1.08 2.30
N HIS A 45 -7.82 1.66 1.93
CA HIS A 45 -8.10 3.07 2.22
C HIS A 45 -8.29 3.28 3.73
N THR A 46 -7.78 4.38 4.27
CA THR A 46 -7.80 4.68 5.72
C THR A 46 -9.19 4.59 6.32
N LEU A 47 -10.21 5.13 5.65
CA LEU A 47 -11.58 5.09 6.16
C LEU A 47 -12.19 3.69 6.14
N ASP A 48 -11.79 2.84 5.18
CA ASP A 48 -12.21 1.42 5.17
C ASP A 48 -11.59 0.65 6.33
N ALA A 49 -10.31 0.88 6.60
CA ALA A 49 -9.64 0.32 7.76
C ALA A 49 -10.32 0.78 9.07
N ALA A 50 -10.61 2.07 9.20
CA ALA A 50 -11.29 2.63 10.37
C ALA A 50 -12.66 1.99 10.62
N ARG A 51 -13.45 1.77 9.55
CA ARG A 51 -14.73 1.06 9.65
C ARG A 51 -14.56 -0.38 10.12
N LEU A 52 -13.52 -1.07 9.66
CA LEU A 52 -13.23 -2.42 10.14
C LEU A 52 -12.90 -2.42 11.63
N PHE A 53 -12.10 -1.47 12.11
CA PHE A 53 -11.81 -1.35 13.55
C PHE A 53 -13.08 -1.14 14.36
N ARG A 54 -13.98 -0.27 13.92
CA ARG A 54 -15.27 -0.05 14.54
C ARG A 54 -16.11 -1.34 14.60
N LEU A 55 -16.31 -2.01 13.46
CA LEU A 55 -17.06 -3.26 13.39
C LEU A 55 -16.45 -4.35 14.29
N ALA A 56 -15.13 -4.41 14.36
CA ALA A 56 -14.44 -5.38 15.20
C ALA A 56 -14.71 -5.13 16.69
N LEU A 57 -14.72 -3.88 17.14
CA LEU A 57 -15.05 -3.51 18.51
C LEU A 57 -16.51 -3.81 18.87
N GLU A 58 -17.42 -3.58 17.93
CA GLU A 58 -18.86 -3.76 18.14
C GLU A 58 -19.30 -5.22 18.06
N SER A 59 -18.67 -6.05 17.22
CA SER A 59 -19.26 -7.32 16.81
C SER A 59 -18.29 -8.50 16.72
N ALA A 60 -16.97 -8.29 16.74
CA ALA A 60 -16.06 -9.41 16.55
C ALA A 60 -15.93 -10.26 17.83
N PRO A 61 -16.08 -11.59 17.75
CA PRO A 61 -15.79 -12.47 18.87
C PRO A 61 -14.35 -12.30 19.37
N ALA A 62 -14.16 -12.50 20.68
CA ALA A 62 -12.82 -12.48 21.27
C ALA A 62 -11.90 -13.49 20.55
N GLY A 63 -10.63 -13.13 20.37
CA GLY A 63 -9.68 -13.98 19.66
C GLY A 63 -9.74 -13.90 18.13
N SER A 64 -10.68 -13.16 17.54
CA SER A 64 -10.79 -13.00 16.09
C SER A 64 -9.50 -12.48 15.46
N ARG A 65 -9.15 -13.03 14.29
CA ARG A 65 -8.07 -12.54 13.40
C ARG A 65 -8.72 -11.98 12.16
N LEU A 66 -8.53 -10.68 11.93
CA LEU A 66 -9.17 -9.92 10.87
C LEU A 66 -8.10 -9.24 10.01
N HIS A 67 -8.35 -9.13 8.72
CA HIS A 67 -7.45 -8.49 7.77
C HIS A 67 -8.11 -7.25 7.18
N ALA A 68 -7.50 -6.09 7.36
CA ALA A 68 -7.89 -4.84 6.71
C ALA A 68 -7.22 -4.76 5.34
N VAL A 69 -7.80 -5.46 4.37
CA VAL A 69 -7.31 -5.57 3.00
C VAL A 69 -8.46 -5.29 2.05
N ALA A 70 -8.36 -4.22 1.27
CA ALA A 70 -9.31 -3.89 0.21
C ALA A 70 -8.85 -4.46 -1.13
N GLU A 71 -7.58 -4.24 -1.47
CA GLU A 71 -6.91 -4.77 -2.65
C GLU A 71 -5.91 -5.85 -2.20
N GLU A 72 -6.05 -7.04 -2.73
CA GLU A 72 -5.27 -8.21 -2.29
C GLU A 72 -3.79 -8.13 -2.67
N GLY A 73 -3.48 -7.40 -3.74
CA GLY A 73 -2.10 -7.22 -4.18
C GLY A 73 -1.99 -6.26 -5.35
N VAL A 74 -1.50 -5.06 -5.10
CA VAL A 74 -1.15 -4.09 -6.14
C VAL A 74 0.29 -4.37 -6.58
N PRO A 75 0.57 -4.59 -7.89
CA PRO A 75 1.92 -4.77 -8.38
C PRO A 75 2.79 -3.55 -8.04
N PHE A 76 3.96 -3.78 -7.47
CA PHE A 76 4.83 -2.69 -7.02
C PHE A 76 5.26 -1.79 -8.19
N ARG A 77 5.41 -2.37 -9.39
CA ARG A 77 5.68 -1.60 -10.61
C ARG A 77 4.58 -0.58 -10.91
N GLU A 78 3.30 -0.95 -10.82
CA GLU A 78 2.19 -0.02 -11.06
C GLU A 78 2.21 1.12 -10.04
N PHE A 79 2.55 0.81 -8.79
CA PHE A 79 2.71 1.81 -7.74
C PHE A 79 3.85 2.78 -8.08
N ALA A 80 5.02 2.28 -8.48
CA ALA A 80 6.16 3.10 -8.91
C ALA A 80 5.84 3.95 -10.15
N GLU A 81 5.17 3.37 -11.15
CA GLU A 81 4.75 4.07 -12.36
C GLU A 81 3.77 5.22 -12.05
N ALA A 82 2.82 5.01 -11.13
CA ALA A 82 1.91 6.06 -10.69
C ALA A 82 2.68 7.22 -10.01
N ILE A 83 3.60 6.91 -9.11
CA ILE A 83 4.45 7.91 -8.46
C ILE A 83 5.28 8.69 -9.49
N GLY A 84 5.95 7.97 -10.40
CA GLY A 84 6.77 8.58 -11.45
C GLY A 84 5.97 9.52 -12.35
N ARG A 85 4.79 9.11 -12.76
CA ARG A 85 3.88 9.90 -13.59
C ARG A 85 3.51 11.24 -12.94
N HIS A 86 3.15 11.22 -11.66
CA HIS A 86 2.77 12.43 -10.93
C HIS A 86 3.94 13.34 -10.58
N LEU A 87 5.14 12.80 -10.43
CA LEU A 87 6.34 13.58 -10.15
C LEU A 87 7.08 14.04 -11.41
N GLY A 88 6.67 13.59 -12.61
CA GLY A 88 7.43 13.82 -13.84
C GLY A 88 8.79 13.11 -13.85
N LEU A 89 8.90 11.99 -13.15
CA LEU A 89 10.11 11.19 -13.03
C LEU A 89 9.97 9.86 -13.76
N PRO A 90 11.08 9.28 -14.26
CA PRO A 90 11.03 7.94 -14.83
C PRO A 90 10.71 6.90 -13.76
N ALA A 91 9.91 5.89 -14.13
CA ALA A 91 9.80 4.66 -13.39
C ALA A 91 10.80 3.65 -13.98
N ALA A 92 11.64 3.05 -13.15
CA ALA A 92 12.72 2.19 -13.62
C ALA A 92 12.98 0.99 -12.72
N SER A 93 13.38 -0.11 -13.35
CA SER A 93 13.85 -1.30 -12.64
C SER A 93 15.24 -1.07 -12.05
N ILE A 94 15.42 -1.53 -10.81
CA ILE A 94 16.75 -1.64 -10.21
C ILE A 94 17.05 -3.09 -9.83
N ALA A 95 18.32 -3.41 -9.71
CA ALA A 95 18.73 -4.74 -9.29
C ALA A 95 18.47 -4.96 -7.78
N PRO A 96 18.21 -6.20 -7.33
CA PRO A 96 17.95 -6.48 -5.92
C PRO A 96 19.05 -6.00 -4.97
N GLN A 97 20.31 -6.07 -5.39
CA GLN A 97 21.45 -5.60 -4.59
C GLN A 97 21.47 -4.08 -4.37
N ASP A 98 20.77 -3.31 -5.20
CA ASP A 98 20.69 -1.85 -5.11
C ASP A 98 19.53 -1.38 -4.22
N ALA A 99 18.65 -2.30 -3.81
CA ALA A 99 17.44 -1.99 -3.06
C ALA A 99 17.70 -1.23 -1.75
N ALA A 100 18.69 -1.64 -0.98
CA ALA A 100 19.04 -1.00 0.29
C ALA A 100 19.57 0.43 0.07
N GLY A 101 20.39 0.64 -0.96
CA GLY A 101 20.91 1.96 -1.32
C GLY A 101 19.85 2.92 -1.87
N HIS A 102 18.83 2.38 -2.54
CA HIS A 102 17.73 3.18 -3.08
C HIS A 102 16.66 3.47 -2.03
N PHE A 103 16.14 2.43 -1.39
CA PHE A 103 14.98 2.50 -0.50
C PHE A 103 15.32 2.61 0.99
N GLY A 104 16.61 2.47 1.36
CA GLY A 104 16.99 2.40 2.76
C GLY A 104 16.30 1.22 3.47
N PHE A 105 15.68 1.48 4.62
CA PHE A 105 14.93 0.49 5.39
C PHE A 105 13.84 -0.23 4.56
N LEU A 106 13.15 0.47 3.67
CA LEU A 106 12.11 -0.13 2.84
C LEU A 106 12.66 -1.14 1.83
N GLY A 107 13.96 -1.13 1.55
CA GLY A 107 14.61 -2.09 0.66
C GLY A 107 14.43 -3.55 1.07
N LEU A 108 14.27 -3.80 2.38
CA LEU A 108 13.98 -5.14 2.90
C LEU A 108 12.60 -5.67 2.46
N PHE A 109 11.68 -4.79 2.15
CA PHE A 109 10.29 -5.13 1.82
C PHE A 109 9.93 -4.88 0.36
N ALA A 110 10.64 -3.98 -0.32
CA ALA A 110 10.29 -3.51 -1.66
C ALA A 110 10.26 -4.62 -2.72
N ALA A 111 10.99 -5.73 -2.51
CA ALA A 111 10.97 -6.90 -3.38
C ALA A 111 10.00 -7.99 -2.91
N ALA A 112 9.43 -7.88 -1.71
CA ALA A 112 8.58 -8.93 -1.16
C ALA A 112 7.24 -9.00 -1.89
N ASP A 113 6.83 -10.20 -2.32
CA ASP A 113 5.49 -10.49 -2.78
C ASP A 113 4.63 -10.88 -1.57
N ASN A 114 3.69 -10.03 -1.21
CA ASN A 114 2.91 -10.18 0.01
C ASN A 114 1.40 -9.97 -0.25
N PRO A 115 0.80 -10.74 -1.16
CA PRO A 115 -0.65 -10.66 -1.35
C PRO A 115 -1.38 -11.13 -0.08
N ALA A 116 -2.52 -10.52 0.21
CA ALA A 116 -3.33 -10.88 1.36
C ALA A 116 -4.81 -10.78 1.04
N SER A 117 -5.61 -11.69 1.62
CA SER A 117 -7.06 -11.72 1.43
C SER A 117 -7.79 -11.28 2.69
N SER A 118 -8.91 -10.59 2.51
CA SER A 118 -9.88 -10.26 3.55
C SER A 118 -11.19 -11.05 3.42
N ALA A 119 -11.24 -12.09 2.62
CA ALA A 119 -12.47 -12.86 2.37
C ALA A 119 -13.16 -13.31 3.66
N LEU A 120 -12.40 -13.89 4.60
CA LEU A 120 -12.94 -14.31 5.91
C LEU A 120 -13.40 -13.13 6.78
N THR A 121 -12.69 -12.00 6.72
CA THR A 121 -13.09 -10.78 7.44
C THR A 121 -14.42 -10.26 6.92
N ARG A 122 -14.57 -10.20 5.61
CA ARG A 122 -15.82 -9.77 4.93
C ARG A 122 -16.97 -10.70 5.29
N GLN A 123 -16.75 -12.00 5.23
CA GLN A 123 -17.76 -13.00 5.55
C GLN A 123 -18.21 -12.92 7.01
N ARG A 124 -17.28 -12.73 7.95
CA ARG A 124 -17.57 -12.74 9.39
C ARG A 124 -18.25 -11.48 9.89
N LEU A 125 -17.87 -10.32 9.37
CA LEU A 125 -18.31 -9.02 9.88
C LEU A 125 -19.18 -8.23 8.91
N GLY A 126 -19.43 -8.74 7.69
CA GLY A 126 -20.10 -7.95 6.66
C GLY A 126 -19.32 -6.71 6.24
N TRP A 127 -18.01 -6.67 6.52
CA TRP A 127 -17.17 -5.54 6.13
C TRP A 127 -17.00 -5.49 4.62
N ALA A 128 -17.28 -4.33 4.03
CA ALA A 128 -17.09 -4.09 2.60
C ALA A 128 -16.30 -2.78 2.42
N PRO A 129 -15.07 -2.83 1.89
CA PRO A 129 -14.35 -1.61 1.54
C PRO A 129 -15.04 -0.92 0.36
N VAL A 130 -15.17 0.40 0.43
CA VAL A 130 -15.84 1.25 -0.58
C VAL A 130 -14.98 2.42 -1.00
N GLY A 131 -13.85 2.65 -0.34
CA GLY A 131 -12.90 3.70 -0.70
C GLY A 131 -12.22 3.44 -2.05
N PRO A 132 -11.55 4.45 -2.62
CA PRO A 132 -10.78 4.28 -3.85
C PRO A 132 -9.66 3.25 -3.65
N GLY A 133 -9.26 2.56 -4.72
CA GLY A 133 -8.04 1.77 -4.75
C GLY A 133 -6.79 2.64 -4.69
N LEU A 134 -5.63 2.03 -4.42
CA LEU A 134 -4.37 2.76 -4.22
C LEU A 134 -3.99 3.63 -5.43
N ILE A 135 -4.04 3.09 -6.63
CA ILE A 135 -3.65 3.85 -7.83
C ILE A 135 -4.63 5.01 -8.08
N ALA A 136 -5.93 4.77 -7.94
CA ALA A 136 -6.94 5.83 -8.09
C ALA A 136 -6.77 6.93 -7.04
N ASP A 137 -6.40 6.57 -5.82
CA ASP A 137 -6.14 7.52 -4.73
C ASP A 137 -4.86 8.35 -4.97
N LEU A 138 -3.81 7.74 -5.52
CA LEU A 138 -2.63 8.47 -6.00
C LEU A 138 -3.00 9.45 -7.12
N ASP A 139 -3.82 8.99 -8.07
CA ASP A 139 -4.24 9.80 -9.21
C ASP A 139 -5.15 10.98 -8.83
N ALA A 140 -5.75 10.96 -7.64
CA ALA A 140 -6.43 12.12 -7.05
C ALA A 140 -5.48 13.28 -6.71
N GLY A 141 -4.16 13.04 -6.63
CA GLY A 141 -3.12 14.07 -6.60
C GLY A 141 -2.75 14.62 -5.23
N HIS A 142 -3.51 14.35 -4.17
CA HIS A 142 -3.28 14.92 -2.82
C HIS A 142 -1.94 14.52 -2.17
N TYR A 143 -1.31 13.45 -2.66
CA TYR A 143 0.02 13.04 -2.20
C TYR A 143 1.16 13.91 -2.72
N PHE A 144 0.95 14.66 -3.79
CA PHE A 144 2.02 15.30 -4.57
C PHE A 144 2.07 16.82 -4.43
N GLY A 145 1.06 17.39 -3.77
CA GLY A 145 0.98 18.83 -3.46
C GLY A 145 1.98 19.33 -2.45
#